data_51d1b960cb36343afd6e6396df503d93
#
_entry.id   51d1b960cb36343afd6e6396df503d93
#
_cell.length_a   1.000
_cell.length_b   1.000
_cell.length_c   1.000
_cell.angle_alpha   90.00
_cell.angle_beta   90.00
_cell.angle_gamma   90.00
#
_symmetry.space_group_name_H-M   'P 1'
#
loop_
_entity.id
_entity.type
_entity.pdbx_description
1 polymer ?
#
loop_
_entity_poly.entity_id
_entity_poly.type
_entity_poly.pdbx_seq_one_letter_code
_entity_poly.pdbx_strand_id
1 'polypeptide(L)'
;MWLYSGKIASCHHNPFHNTGFSVDTFYNTPEKRRQQQAMLAGEQPDPCNYCWKMEAQGLTSDRYNKSISYLNPLPAENYLDPEFNFKPRVLELAFEKTCNLGCSYCNADFSTQWVNDIKNNGVYVNIVTDSRKHYQRPADSYHSDSADPAVFWRWLDTVIDELDIIRITGGEPMLHEQTFNLIDHVREKNPDIKVAINSNLCQKPVVLERFKQKIKGIKTVSLYTSNESADHVAELLRDGMNYQEWLANIKFMDDAGLDHIFVMTTIGAVCLQNFDKFLMDIIQLRQTMKTPISVNFNFLTYPEFQSFQALDQMSLDSYYEKYQQFFAGILDQLNTHETERYQRLLTLLDRHQDPNQPALAEDLLSFFRQFAQRRTKQLDNIEVIGRLSEK
;
A
#
# COMPACT_ATOMS: atom_id res chain seq x y z
N MET A 1 -13.55 7.31 -4.20
CA MET A 1 -14.33 6.16 -3.70
C MET A 1 -13.40 4.96 -3.58
N TRP A 2 -13.49 4.23 -2.51
CA TRP A 2 -12.74 2.98 -2.30
C TRP A 2 -13.71 1.81 -2.15
N LEU A 3 -13.60 0.81 -3.02
CA LEU A 3 -14.38 -0.42 -3.01
C LEU A 3 -13.47 -1.59 -2.67
N TYR A 4 -13.82 -2.38 -1.66
CA TYR A 4 -13.05 -3.54 -1.25
C TYR A 4 -13.98 -4.71 -0.92
N SER A 5 -13.95 -5.77 -1.73
CA SER A 5 -14.71 -7.00 -1.49
C SER A 5 -16.17 -6.73 -1.06
N GLY A 6 -16.87 -5.82 -1.78
CA GLY A 6 -18.25 -5.46 -1.49
C GLY A 6 -18.48 -4.40 -0.41
N LYS A 7 -17.44 -3.89 0.21
CA LYS A 7 -17.48 -2.76 1.15
C LYS A 7 -17.13 -1.46 0.45
N ILE A 8 -17.65 -0.34 0.95
CA ILE A 8 -17.45 0.98 0.37
C ILE A 8 -16.97 1.99 1.41
N ALA A 9 -16.02 2.84 1.03
CA ALA A 9 -15.56 3.97 1.82
C ALA A 9 -15.26 5.19 0.94
N SER A 10 -15.19 6.38 1.52
CA SER A 10 -14.78 7.59 0.80
C SER A 10 -13.31 7.55 0.38
N CYS A 11 -12.46 6.95 1.20
CA CYS A 11 -11.04 6.70 0.96
C CYS A 11 -10.56 5.57 1.88
N HIS A 12 -9.31 5.12 1.71
CA HIS A 12 -8.73 4.03 2.51
C HIS A 12 -8.45 4.36 3.99
N HIS A 13 -8.59 5.61 4.40
CA HIS A 13 -8.49 6.00 5.81
C HIS A 13 -9.82 5.97 6.55
N ASN A 14 -10.93 5.96 5.81
CA ASN A 14 -12.26 5.97 6.41
C ASN A 14 -12.74 4.55 6.73
N PRO A 15 -13.55 4.39 7.79
CA PRO A 15 -14.24 3.12 8.03
C PRO A 15 -15.04 2.69 6.82
N PHE A 16 -15.05 1.39 6.55
CA PHE A 16 -15.94 0.82 5.56
C PHE A 16 -17.39 0.86 6.03
N HIS A 17 -18.27 1.19 5.11
CA HIS A 17 -19.70 0.94 5.25
C HIS A 17 -20.03 -0.43 4.63
N ASN A 18 -20.80 -1.24 5.32
CA ASN A 18 -21.27 -2.52 4.81
C ASN A 18 -22.24 -2.31 3.63
N THR A 19 -22.37 -3.32 2.79
CA THR A 19 -23.07 -3.35 1.49
C THR A 19 -24.56 -3.00 1.49
N GLY A 20 -25.15 -2.59 2.60
CA GLY A 20 -26.49 -1.98 2.63
C GLY A 20 -26.57 -0.61 1.95
N PHE A 21 -25.42 0.01 1.61
CA PHE A 21 -25.39 1.22 0.80
C PHE A 21 -25.29 0.85 -0.67
N SER A 22 -26.25 1.32 -1.45
CA SER A 22 -26.12 1.30 -2.90
C SER A 22 -24.90 2.14 -3.30
N VAL A 23 -24.05 1.61 -4.17
CA VAL A 23 -22.90 2.34 -4.73
C VAL A 23 -23.37 3.66 -5.38
N ASP A 24 -24.56 3.66 -5.97
CA ASP A 24 -25.16 4.80 -6.65
C ASP A 24 -25.46 5.98 -5.72
N THR A 25 -25.79 5.70 -4.46
CA THR A 25 -26.25 6.75 -3.53
C THR A 25 -25.20 7.14 -2.49
N PHE A 26 -24.04 6.48 -2.44
CA PHE A 26 -23.06 6.62 -1.38
C PHE A 26 -22.66 8.08 -1.11
N TYR A 27 -22.33 8.86 -2.15
CA TYR A 27 -21.93 10.26 -2.00
C TYR A 27 -23.10 11.23 -1.78
N ASN A 28 -24.32 10.77 -2.03
CA ASN A 28 -25.53 11.58 -2.01
C ASN A 28 -26.41 11.31 -0.77
N THR A 29 -25.90 10.52 0.19
CA THR A 29 -26.60 10.31 1.47
C THR A 29 -26.63 11.62 2.28
N PRO A 30 -27.67 11.85 3.11
CA PRO A 30 -27.73 13.02 3.97
C PRO A 30 -26.49 13.20 4.86
N GLU A 31 -25.89 12.10 5.32
CA GLU A 31 -24.67 12.12 6.11
C GLU A 31 -23.47 12.62 5.30
N LYS A 32 -23.26 12.12 4.08
CA LYS A 32 -22.16 12.56 3.21
C LYS A 32 -22.31 14.02 2.82
N ARG A 33 -23.52 14.45 2.54
CA ARG A 33 -23.79 15.87 2.27
C ARG A 33 -23.48 16.76 3.46
N ARG A 34 -23.86 16.38 4.68
CA ARG A 34 -23.46 17.12 5.89
C ARG A 34 -21.93 17.19 6.02
N GLN A 35 -21.20 16.10 5.77
CA GLN A 35 -19.74 16.10 5.81
C GLN A 35 -19.13 17.04 4.76
N GLN A 36 -19.67 17.06 3.55
CA GLN A 36 -19.23 17.98 2.50
C GLN A 36 -19.48 19.44 2.87
N GLN A 37 -20.66 19.77 3.37
CA GLN A 37 -21.01 21.11 3.83
C GLN A 37 -20.15 21.58 5.01
N ALA A 38 -19.91 20.70 5.97
CA ALA A 38 -19.01 20.97 7.10
C ALA A 38 -17.58 21.31 6.62
N MET A 39 -17.05 20.56 5.66
CA MET A 39 -15.75 20.87 5.06
C MET A 39 -15.72 22.23 4.34
N LEU A 40 -16.78 22.60 3.61
CA LEU A 40 -16.88 23.92 2.98
C LEU A 40 -16.95 25.05 4.02
N ALA A 41 -17.56 24.80 5.18
CA ALA A 41 -17.59 25.73 6.30
C ALA A 41 -16.26 25.78 7.09
N GLY A 42 -15.24 25.03 6.69
CA GLY A 42 -13.94 24.95 7.39
C GLY A 42 -13.94 24.03 8.62
N GLU A 43 -15.00 23.27 8.81
CA GLU A 43 -15.08 22.27 9.89
C GLU A 43 -14.30 21.00 9.53
N GLN A 44 -13.98 20.20 10.56
CA GLN A 44 -13.18 18.98 10.45
C GLN A 44 -14.03 17.72 10.79
N PRO A 45 -14.76 17.15 9.82
CA PRO A 45 -15.56 15.94 10.06
C PRO A 45 -14.74 14.77 10.59
N ASP A 46 -15.25 14.08 11.61
CA ASP A 46 -14.59 12.95 12.29
C ASP A 46 -14.09 11.83 11.37
N PRO A 47 -14.80 11.42 10.31
CA PRO A 47 -14.29 10.38 9.41
C PRO A 47 -12.96 10.73 8.74
N CYS A 48 -12.56 12.01 8.69
CA CYS A 48 -11.30 12.47 8.12
C CYS A 48 -10.19 12.73 9.17
N ASN A 49 -10.38 12.28 10.40
CA ASN A 49 -9.48 12.52 11.55
C ASN A 49 -8.02 12.14 11.29
N TYR A 50 -7.76 11.10 10.49
CA TYR A 50 -6.38 10.76 10.11
C TYR A 50 -5.69 11.94 9.40
N CYS A 51 -6.34 12.51 8.41
CA CYS A 51 -5.78 13.63 7.64
C CYS A 51 -5.64 14.90 8.52
N TRP A 52 -6.64 15.19 9.36
CA TRP A 52 -6.59 16.34 10.27
C TRP A 52 -5.42 16.25 11.26
N LYS A 53 -5.16 15.05 11.81
CA LYS A 53 -4.01 14.82 12.72
C LYS A 53 -2.67 15.02 12.00
N MET A 54 -2.56 14.58 10.75
CA MET A 54 -1.35 14.79 9.95
C MET A 54 -1.12 16.30 9.70
N GLU A 55 -2.17 17.02 9.28
CA GLU A 55 -2.11 18.45 8.99
C GLU A 55 -1.80 19.29 10.25
N ALA A 56 -2.36 18.92 11.40
CA ALA A 56 -2.07 19.55 12.69
C ALA A 56 -0.59 19.40 13.12
N GLN A 57 0.11 18.39 12.59
CA GLN A 57 1.55 18.20 12.79
C GLN A 57 2.42 18.89 11.72
N GLY A 58 1.82 19.70 10.85
CA GLY A 58 2.51 20.34 9.73
C GLY A 58 2.89 19.39 8.60
N LEU A 59 2.28 18.17 8.57
CA LEU A 59 2.55 17.18 7.55
C LEU A 59 1.51 17.25 6.43
N THR A 60 1.92 16.90 5.22
CA THR A 60 1.02 16.81 4.08
C THR A 60 0.15 15.55 4.17
N SER A 61 -1.17 15.72 4.19
CA SER A 61 -2.13 14.62 4.24
C SER A 61 -2.51 14.10 2.86
N ASP A 62 -3.06 12.88 2.81
CA ASP A 62 -3.63 12.33 1.57
C ASP A 62 -4.80 13.17 1.03
N ARG A 63 -5.60 13.75 1.93
CA ARG A 63 -6.68 14.66 1.57
C ARG A 63 -6.13 15.87 0.79
N TYR A 64 -5.08 16.50 1.33
CA TYR A 64 -4.43 17.65 0.68
C TYR A 64 -3.84 17.24 -0.68
N ASN A 65 -3.02 16.17 -0.72
CA ASN A 65 -2.40 15.68 -1.96
C ASN A 65 -3.44 15.35 -3.04
N LYS A 66 -4.51 14.67 -2.68
CA LYS A 66 -5.59 14.36 -3.61
C LYS A 66 -6.30 15.61 -4.09
N SER A 67 -6.52 16.60 -3.23
CA SER A 67 -7.19 17.86 -3.62
C SER A 67 -6.37 18.68 -4.62
N ILE A 68 -5.05 18.79 -4.43
CA ILE A 68 -4.18 19.54 -5.34
C ILE A 68 -3.87 18.80 -6.65
N SER A 69 -4.04 17.47 -6.64
CA SER A 69 -3.79 16.64 -7.84
C SER A 69 -4.93 16.73 -8.87
N TYR A 70 -6.08 17.30 -8.49
CA TYR A 70 -7.20 17.47 -9.41
C TYR A 70 -7.16 18.84 -10.07
N LEU A 71 -6.94 18.85 -11.38
CA LEU A 71 -6.84 20.05 -12.18
C LEU A 71 -8.19 20.79 -12.35
N ASN A 72 -9.31 20.09 -12.15
CA ASN A 72 -10.67 20.64 -12.32
C ASN A 72 -11.56 20.30 -11.11
N PRO A 73 -11.43 21.00 -9.97
CA PRO A 73 -12.36 20.83 -8.86
C PRO A 73 -13.78 21.22 -9.30
N LEU A 74 -14.79 20.57 -8.73
CA LEU A 74 -16.17 20.99 -8.92
C LEU A 74 -16.37 22.42 -8.37
N PRO A 75 -17.16 23.27 -9.03
CA PRO A 75 -17.53 24.57 -8.50
C PRO A 75 -18.17 24.47 -7.12
N ALA A 76 -17.90 25.44 -6.25
CA ALA A 76 -18.40 25.42 -4.86
C ALA A 76 -19.94 25.38 -4.79
N GLU A 77 -20.63 26.02 -5.74
CA GLU A 77 -22.09 26.00 -5.86
C GLU A 77 -22.67 24.59 -5.97
N ASN A 78 -21.97 23.65 -6.62
CA ASN A 78 -22.43 22.27 -6.73
C ASN A 78 -22.54 21.57 -5.36
N TYR A 79 -21.69 21.95 -4.41
CA TYR A 79 -21.73 21.40 -3.04
C TYR A 79 -22.86 21.99 -2.20
N LEU A 80 -23.41 23.12 -2.62
CA LEU A 80 -24.54 23.82 -1.96
C LEU A 80 -25.89 23.38 -2.58
N ASP A 81 -25.88 22.85 -3.79
CA ASP A 81 -27.10 22.36 -4.46
C ASP A 81 -27.55 20.99 -3.87
N PRO A 82 -28.71 20.92 -3.22
CA PRO A 82 -29.22 19.68 -2.66
C PRO A 82 -29.56 18.62 -3.71
N GLU A 83 -29.83 19.03 -4.95
CA GLU A 83 -30.18 18.12 -6.06
C GLU A 83 -28.96 17.67 -6.88
N PHE A 84 -27.78 18.28 -6.64
CA PHE A 84 -26.58 17.88 -7.37
C PHE A 84 -26.18 16.44 -7.06
N ASN A 85 -26.03 15.63 -8.09
CA ASN A 85 -25.68 14.22 -7.96
C ASN A 85 -24.16 14.03 -8.02
N PHE A 86 -23.53 13.89 -6.86
CA PHE A 86 -22.08 13.65 -6.78
C PHE A 86 -21.71 12.27 -7.31
N LYS A 87 -20.76 12.25 -8.25
CA LYS A 87 -20.15 11.05 -8.78
C LYS A 87 -18.65 11.00 -8.40
N PRO A 88 -18.06 9.80 -8.25
CA PRO A 88 -16.64 9.69 -7.97
C PRO A 88 -15.83 10.12 -9.19
N ARG A 89 -14.75 10.89 -8.96
CA ARG A 89 -13.71 11.20 -9.94
C ARG A 89 -12.54 10.20 -9.85
N VAL A 90 -12.36 9.60 -8.69
CA VAL A 90 -11.35 8.57 -8.40
C VAL A 90 -12.02 7.36 -7.85
N LEU A 91 -11.80 6.24 -8.49
CA LEU A 91 -12.20 4.93 -8.05
C LEU A 91 -10.96 4.12 -7.69
N GLU A 92 -10.83 3.72 -6.42
CA GLU A 92 -9.89 2.73 -5.97
C GLU A 92 -10.66 1.46 -5.62
N LEU A 93 -10.24 0.34 -6.17
CA LEU A 93 -10.99 -0.91 -5.99
C LEU A 93 -10.09 -2.12 -5.81
N ALA A 94 -10.58 -3.06 -5.02
CA ALA A 94 -10.03 -4.38 -4.84
C ALA A 94 -11.17 -5.40 -4.99
N PHE A 95 -11.11 -6.21 -6.02
CA PHE A 95 -12.13 -7.24 -6.26
C PHE A 95 -12.07 -8.34 -5.21
N GLU A 96 -10.87 -8.78 -4.90
CA GLU A 96 -10.63 -9.90 -3.99
C GLU A 96 -9.33 -9.72 -3.20
N LYS A 97 -9.14 -10.58 -2.21
CA LYS A 97 -7.93 -10.63 -1.37
C LYS A 97 -6.97 -11.77 -1.73
N THR A 98 -7.19 -12.47 -2.85
CA THR A 98 -6.27 -13.51 -3.32
C THR A 98 -4.90 -12.91 -3.59
N CYS A 99 -3.86 -13.50 -2.99
CA CYS A 99 -2.48 -13.07 -3.12
C CYS A 99 -1.55 -14.29 -3.16
N ASN A 100 -0.45 -14.17 -3.88
CA ASN A 100 0.61 -15.19 -3.93
C ASN A 100 1.73 -14.95 -2.90
N LEU A 101 1.72 -13.80 -2.20
CA LEU A 101 2.70 -13.48 -1.16
C LEU A 101 2.10 -13.46 0.24
N GLY A 102 2.92 -13.85 1.23
CA GLY A 102 2.63 -13.77 2.65
C GLY A 102 3.48 -12.71 3.36
N CYS A 103 3.42 -11.44 2.91
CA CYS A 103 4.24 -10.34 3.49
C CYS A 103 4.05 -10.24 5.00
N SER A 104 5.14 -10.07 5.78
CA SER A 104 5.15 -10.13 7.25
C SER A 104 4.23 -9.11 7.92
N TYR A 105 4.09 -7.92 7.35
CA TYR A 105 3.24 -6.85 7.86
C TYR A 105 1.84 -6.79 7.21
N CYS A 106 1.51 -7.76 6.35
CA CYS A 106 0.16 -7.97 5.84
C CYS A 106 -0.66 -8.81 6.82
N ASN A 107 -1.94 -9.03 6.54
CA ASN A 107 -2.82 -9.80 7.41
C ASN A 107 -3.96 -10.47 6.63
N ALA A 108 -4.77 -11.26 7.33
CA ALA A 108 -5.84 -12.06 6.75
C ALA A 108 -7.06 -11.27 6.26
N ASP A 109 -7.18 -9.97 6.59
CA ASP A 109 -8.20 -9.12 6.01
C ASP A 109 -7.90 -8.83 4.53
N PHE A 110 -6.60 -8.82 4.13
CA PHE A 110 -6.14 -8.41 2.80
C PHE A 110 -5.43 -9.52 2.00
N SER A 111 -5.18 -10.69 2.58
CA SER A 111 -4.45 -11.77 1.90
C SER A 111 -4.98 -13.16 2.24
N THR A 112 -5.28 -13.94 1.19
CA THR A 112 -5.64 -15.35 1.33
C THR A 112 -4.49 -16.20 1.87
N GLN A 113 -3.23 -15.81 1.64
CA GLN A 113 -2.06 -16.51 2.21
C GLN A 113 -2.08 -16.45 3.74
N TRP A 114 -2.44 -15.30 4.31
CA TRP A 114 -2.59 -15.15 5.75
C TRP A 114 -3.78 -15.93 6.33
N VAL A 115 -4.92 -15.97 5.62
CA VAL A 115 -6.05 -16.83 6.01
C VAL A 115 -5.63 -18.29 6.05
N ASN A 116 -4.89 -18.76 5.02
CA ASN A 116 -4.40 -20.12 4.93
C ASN A 116 -3.35 -20.42 6.00
N ASP A 117 -2.43 -19.48 6.27
CA ASP A 117 -1.43 -19.65 7.32
C ASP A 117 -2.08 -19.86 8.69
N ILE A 118 -3.02 -18.98 9.07
CA ILE A 118 -3.74 -19.08 10.33
C ILE A 118 -4.61 -20.36 10.39
N LYS A 119 -5.26 -20.73 9.29
CA LYS A 119 -6.05 -21.96 9.21
C LYS A 119 -5.22 -23.21 9.43
N ASN A 120 -4.02 -23.26 8.85
CA ASN A 120 -3.18 -24.45 8.87
C ASN A 120 -2.30 -24.55 10.13
N ASN A 121 -1.88 -23.41 10.70
CA ASN A 121 -0.90 -23.35 11.78
C ASN A 121 -1.46 -22.75 13.08
N GLY A 122 -2.73 -22.31 13.10
CA GLY A 122 -3.31 -21.58 14.22
C GLY A 122 -2.89 -20.11 14.25
N VAL A 123 -3.44 -19.35 15.20
CA VAL A 123 -3.11 -17.95 15.42
C VAL A 123 -1.67 -17.79 15.92
N TYR A 124 -1.13 -16.57 15.79
CA TYR A 124 0.15 -16.23 16.40
C TYR A 124 -0.03 -15.99 17.89
N VAL A 125 0.85 -16.57 18.69
CA VAL A 125 0.78 -16.50 20.17
C VAL A 125 1.88 -15.58 20.72
N ASN A 126 1.72 -15.15 21.98
CA ASN A 126 2.70 -14.32 22.68
C ASN A 126 3.03 -13.02 21.92
N ILE A 127 2.01 -12.36 21.36
CA ILE A 127 2.07 -11.03 20.79
C ILE A 127 1.08 -10.16 21.57
N VAL A 128 1.58 -9.18 22.31
CA VAL A 128 0.75 -8.36 23.23
C VAL A 128 0.55 -6.93 22.72
N THR A 129 1.45 -6.42 21.87
CA THR A 129 1.42 -5.04 21.36
C THR A 129 0.67 -4.89 20.03
N ASP A 130 0.12 -5.98 19.46
CA ASP A 130 -0.75 -5.91 18.27
C ASP A 130 -2.11 -5.31 18.65
N SER A 131 -2.23 -4.00 18.57
CA SER A 131 -3.44 -3.26 18.96
C SER A 131 -4.70 -3.68 18.19
N ARG A 132 -4.56 -4.21 16.98
CA ARG A 132 -5.67 -4.66 16.13
C ARG A 132 -5.89 -6.17 16.15
N LYS A 133 -5.00 -6.92 16.77
CA LYS A 133 -5.03 -8.39 16.90
C LYS A 133 -5.16 -9.13 15.57
N HIS A 134 -4.57 -8.60 14.50
CA HIS A 134 -4.70 -9.17 13.16
C HIS A 134 -4.09 -10.56 13.01
N TYR A 135 -3.09 -10.90 13.81
CA TYR A 135 -2.45 -12.22 13.80
C TYR A 135 -3.04 -13.19 14.81
N GLN A 136 -3.94 -12.71 15.67
CA GLN A 136 -4.50 -13.47 16.80
C GLN A 136 -5.98 -13.82 16.63
N ARG A 137 -6.61 -13.39 15.52
CA ARG A 137 -7.98 -13.74 15.19
C ARG A 137 -8.03 -15.08 14.45
N PRO A 138 -8.97 -15.99 14.75
CA PRO A 138 -9.12 -17.26 14.06
C PRO A 138 -9.51 -17.06 12.58
N ALA A 139 -9.15 -18.02 11.71
CA ALA A 139 -9.32 -17.91 10.26
C ALA A 139 -10.78 -17.74 9.81
N ASP A 140 -11.72 -18.30 10.53
CA ASP A 140 -13.17 -18.22 10.26
C ASP A 140 -13.77 -16.83 10.55
N SER A 141 -13.04 -15.96 11.26
CA SER A 141 -13.44 -14.56 11.48
C SER A 141 -13.20 -13.65 10.26
N TYR A 142 -12.53 -14.14 9.22
CA TYR A 142 -12.16 -13.35 8.03
C TYR A 142 -13.07 -13.65 6.84
N HIS A 143 -14.31 -13.20 6.92
CA HIS A 143 -15.26 -13.36 5.82
C HIS A 143 -14.96 -12.41 4.66
N SER A 144 -15.17 -12.89 3.43
CA SER A 144 -15.30 -12.04 2.25
C SER A 144 -16.78 -11.82 1.97
N ASP A 145 -17.26 -10.59 2.16
CA ASP A 145 -18.57 -10.21 1.63
C ASP A 145 -18.39 -10.07 0.11
N SER A 146 -18.91 -11.01 -0.66
CA SER A 146 -18.93 -10.89 -2.12
C SER A 146 -20.09 -10.00 -2.54
N ALA A 147 -19.82 -8.81 -3.05
CA ALA A 147 -20.82 -8.07 -3.80
C ALA A 147 -21.12 -8.80 -5.12
N ASP A 148 -22.36 -8.75 -5.57
CA ASP A 148 -22.72 -9.24 -6.92
C ASP A 148 -21.91 -8.45 -7.97
N PRO A 149 -21.03 -9.08 -8.75
CA PRO A 149 -20.23 -8.40 -9.76
C PRO A 149 -21.10 -7.65 -10.78
N ALA A 150 -22.29 -8.14 -11.09
CA ALA A 150 -23.20 -7.50 -12.04
C ALA A 150 -23.69 -6.12 -11.56
N VAL A 151 -23.81 -5.91 -10.26
CA VAL A 151 -24.16 -4.59 -9.69
C VAL A 151 -23.03 -3.61 -9.92
N PHE A 152 -21.79 -4.04 -9.69
CA PHE A 152 -20.60 -3.20 -9.94
C PHE A 152 -20.51 -2.76 -11.41
N TRP A 153 -20.65 -3.68 -12.36
CA TRP A 153 -20.50 -3.36 -13.78
C TRP A 153 -21.59 -2.41 -14.28
N ARG A 154 -22.84 -2.63 -13.90
CA ARG A 154 -23.94 -1.70 -14.25
C ARG A 154 -23.71 -0.30 -13.69
N TRP A 155 -23.24 -0.21 -12.44
CA TRP A 155 -22.92 1.07 -11.82
C TRP A 155 -21.74 1.74 -12.51
N LEU A 156 -20.67 1.00 -12.82
CA LEU A 156 -19.49 1.55 -13.50
C LEU A 156 -19.86 2.22 -14.82
N ASP A 157 -20.77 1.63 -15.60
CA ASP A 157 -21.28 2.23 -16.84
C ASP A 157 -21.98 3.59 -16.62
N THR A 158 -22.50 3.85 -15.44
CA THR A 158 -23.15 5.14 -15.13
C THR A 158 -22.19 6.24 -14.71
N VAL A 159 -20.94 5.90 -14.36
CA VAL A 159 -19.96 6.85 -13.82
C VAL A 159 -18.65 6.91 -14.60
N ILE A 160 -18.42 6.00 -15.55
CA ILE A 160 -17.13 5.84 -16.23
C ILE A 160 -16.70 7.10 -16.99
N ASP A 161 -17.62 7.87 -17.51
CA ASP A 161 -17.32 9.13 -18.23
C ASP A 161 -16.90 10.27 -17.28
N GLU A 162 -17.18 10.13 -15.98
CA GLU A 162 -16.83 11.11 -14.95
C GLU A 162 -15.51 10.76 -14.25
N LEU A 163 -14.98 9.55 -14.47
CA LEU A 163 -13.78 9.08 -13.79
C LEU A 163 -12.50 9.66 -14.44
N ASP A 164 -11.64 10.22 -13.62
CA ASP A 164 -10.28 10.62 -14.02
C ASP A 164 -9.28 9.49 -13.78
N ILE A 165 -9.46 8.76 -12.69
CA ILE A 165 -8.49 7.74 -12.23
C ILE A 165 -9.22 6.49 -11.76
N ILE A 166 -8.78 5.34 -12.24
CA ILE A 166 -9.10 4.03 -11.66
C ILE A 166 -7.80 3.44 -11.10
N ARG A 167 -7.78 3.18 -9.78
CA ARG A 167 -6.70 2.47 -9.10
C ARG A 167 -7.15 1.07 -8.73
N ILE A 168 -6.42 0.07 -9.21
CA ILE A 168 -6.70 -1.34 -8.96
C ILE A 168 -5.72 -1.84 -7.89
N THR A 169 -6.28 -2.32 -6.79
CA THR A 169 -5.56 -2.84 -5.63
C THR A 169 -6.11 -4.22 -5.24
N GLY A 170 -5.80 -4.71 -4.04
CA GLY A 170 -6.32 -5.96 -3.51
C GLY A 170 -5.24 -6.80 -2.87
N GLY A 171 -5.37 -8.11 -2.92
CA GLY A 171 -4.27 -9.03 -2.62
C GLY A 171 -3.19 -8.88 -3.68
N GLU A 172 -3.39 -9.56 -4.82
CA GLU A 172 -2.59 -9.36 -6.03
C GLU A 172 -3.52 -9.24 -7.25
N PRO A 173 -3.72 -8.02 -7.78
CA PRO A 173 -4.68 -7.77 -8.85
C PRO A 173 -4.45 -8.59 -10.12
N MET A 174 -3.19 -8.87 -10.47
CA MET A 174 -2.88 -9.62 -11.71
C MET A 174 -3.26 -11.10 -11.64
N LEU A 175 -3.68 -11.60 -10.47
CA LEU A 175 -4.23 -12.94 -10.33
C LEU A 175 -5.75 -13.01 -10.62
N HIS A 176 -6.41 -11.87 -10.78
CA HIS A 176 -7.87 -11.79 -10.92
C HIS A 176 -8.31 -11.50 -12.33
N GLU A 177 -9.22 -12.32 -12.86
CA GLU A 177 -9.83 -12.09 -14.18
C GLU A 177 -10.58 -10.77 -14.24
N GLN A 178 -11.24 -10.37 -13.15
CA GLN A 178 -11.96 -9.09 -13.06
C GLN A 178 -11.07 -7.87 -13.26
N THR A 179 -9.79 -7.95 -12.90
CA THR A 179 -8.79 -6.89 -13.18
C THR A 179 -8.62 -6.70 -14.68
N PHE A 180 -8.46 -7.79 -15.42
CA PHE A 180 -8.28 -7.74 -16.87
C PHE A 180 -9.56 -7.32 -17.60
N ASN A 181 -10.72 -7.77 -17.11
CA ASN A 181 -12.02 -7.33 -17.61
C ASN A 181 -12.22 -5.82 -17.41
N LEU A 182 -11.80 -5.28 -16.26
CA LEU A 182 -11.87 -3.84 -16.00
C LEU A 182 -10.95 -3.05 -16.94
N ILE A 183 -9.73 -3.52 -17.18
CA ILE A 183 -8.81 -2.89 -18.12
C ILE A 183 -9.40 -2.88 -19.53
N ASP A 184 -10.01 -3.98 -19.98
CA ASP A 184 -10.69 -4.05 -21.27
C ASP A 184 -11.88 -3.07 -21.33
N HIS A 185 -12.69 -3.02 -20.28
CA HIS A 185 -13.84 -2.13 -20.19
C HIS A 185 -13.45 -0.65 -20.25
N VAL A 186 -12.39 -0.25 -19.52
CA VAL A 186 -11.84 1.10 -19.56
C VAL A 186 -11.34 1.43 -20.97
N ARG A 187 -10.59 0.52 -21.59
CA ARG A 187 -10.05 0.73 -22.94
C ARG A 187 -11.18 0.94 -23.98
N GLU A 188 -12.30 0.23 -23.82
CA GLU A 188 -13.42 0.30 -24.76
C GLU A 188 -14.31 1.52 -24.54
N LYS A 189 -14.54 1.91 -23.27
CA LYS A 189 -15.50 2.97 -22.92
C LYS A 189 -14.86 4.35 -22.80
N ASN A 190 -13.73 4.45 -22.08
CA ASN A 190 -13.03 5.73 -21.84
C ASN A 190 -11.53 5.52 -21.66
N PRO A 191 -10.75 5.38 -22.76
CA PRO A 191 -9.31 5.13 -22.71
C PRO A 191 -8.49 6.32 -22.17
N ASP A 192 -9.09 7.47 -21.95
CA ASP A 192 -8.45 8.66 -21.35
C ASP A 192 -8.33 8.57 -19.82
N ILE A 193 -9.08 7.66 -19.17
CA ILE A 193 -8.96 7.40 -17.74
C ILE A 193 -7.53 6.94 -17.42
N LYS A 194 -6.91 7.55 -16.42
CA LYS A 194 -5.65 7.08 -15.88
C LYS A 194 -5.87 5.77 -15.11
N VAL A 195 -5.22 4.69 -15.56
CA VAL A 195 -5.21 3.41 -14.86
C VAL A 195 -3.97 3.31 -13.98
N ALA A 196 -4.15 3.06 -12.69
CA ALA A 196 -3.10 2.78 -11.72
C ALA A 196 -3.29 1.36 -11.17
N ILE A 197 -2.28 0.50 -11.25
CA ILE A 197 -2.35 -0.85 -10.72
C ILE A 197 -1.27 -1.05 -9.66
N ASN A 198 -1.69 -1.61 -8.51
CA ASN A 198 -0.76 -1.99 -7.44
C ASN A 198 -0.52 -3.50 -7.51
N SER A 199 0.65 -3.92 -7.99
CA SER A 199 1.03 -5.33 -8.09
C SER A 199 2.34 -5.59 -7.34
N ASN A 200 2.44 -6.75 -6.71
CA ASN A 200 3.71 -7.19 -6.12
C ASN A 200 4.77 -7.56 -7.18
N LEU A 201 4.40 -7.64 -8.45
CA LEU A 201 5.23 -8.06 -9.59
C LEU A 201 5.92 -9.43 -9.46
N CYS A 202 5.56 -10.23 -8.46
CA CYS A 202 6.04 -11.60 -8.31
C CYS A 202 5.16 -12.55 -9.14
N GLN A 203 5.07 -12.27 -10.44
CA GLN A 203 4.21 -12.97 -11.38
C GLN A 203 5.03 -13.71 -12.44
N LYS A 204 4.44 -14.79 -12.96
CA LYS A 204 5.03 -15.51 -14.10
C LYS A 204 5.05 -14.61 -15.34
N PRO A 205 6.06 -14.75 -16.24
CA PRO A 205 6.16 -13.93 -17.45
C PRO A 205 4.90 -13.91 -18.30
N VAL A 206 4.15 -15.02 -18.38
CA VAL A 206 2.89 -15.09 -19.15
C VAL A 206 1.81 -14.14 -18.60
N VAL A 207 1.77 -13.93 -17.29
CA VAL A 207 0.81 -12.99 -16.65
C VAL A 207 1.22 -11.55 -16.94
N LEU A 208 2.52 -11.24 -16.83
CA LEU A 208 3.06 -9.92 -17.15
C LEU A 208 2.86 -9.58 -18.63
N GLU A 209 3.10 -10.53 -19.53
CA GLU A 209 2.86 -10.35 -20.96
C GLU A 209 1.38 -10.10 -21.24
N ARG A 210 0.47 -10.86 -20.62
CA ARG A 210 -0.97 -10.61 -20.71
C ARG A 210 -1.31 -9.18 -20.28
N PHE A 211 -0.76 -8.72 -19.16
CA PHE A 211 -0.98 -7.35 -18.69
C PHE A 211 -0.49 -6.31 -19.70
N LYS A 212 0.74 -6.46 -20.25
CA LYS A 212 1.27 -5.60 -21.31
C LYS A 212 0.35 -5.51 -22.53
N GLN A 213 -0.25 -6.62 -22.94
CA GLN A 213 -1.19 -6.64 -24.08
C GLN A 213 -2.51 -5.93 -23.74
N LYS A 214 -3.01 -6.13 -22.53
CA LYS A 214 -4.31 -5.58 -22.09
C LYS A 214 -4.29 -4.05 -21.95
N ILE A 215 -3.19 -3.46 -21.49
CA ILE A 215 -3.08 -2.01 -21.31
C ILE A 215 -2.86 -1.24 -22.60
N LYS A 216 -2.57 -1.92 -23.73
CA LYS A 216 -2.43 -1.24 -25.01
C LYS A 216 -3.71 -0.50 -25.40
N GLY A 217 -3.57 0.76 -25.78
CA GLY A 217 -4.68 1.63 -26.14
C GLY A 217 -5.25 2.46 -25.00
N ILE A 218 -4.82 2.23 -23.75
CA ILE A 218 -5.09 3.15 -22.62
C ILE A 218 -4.01 4.23 -22.64
N LYS A 219 -4.42 5.50 -22.53
CA LYS A 219 -3.54 6.65 -22.69
C LYS A 219 -2.50 6.79 -21.59
N THR A 220 -2.88 6.51 -20.35
CA THR A 220 -2.00 6.66 -19.19
C THR A 220 -2.14 5.48 -18.25
N VAL A 221 -1.07 4.71 -18.08
CA VAL A 221 -1.02 3.57 -17.16
C VAL A 221 0.18 3.70 -16.24
N SER A 222 -0.05 3.73 -14.93
CA SER A 222 1.02 3.73 -13.93
C SER A 222 1.02 2.40 -13.17
N LEU A 223 2.21 1.83 -13.01
CA LEU A 223 2.43 0.61 -12.25
C LEU A 223 3.01 0.95 -10.87
N TYR A 224 2.37 0.46 -9.82
CA TYR A 224 2.85 0.53 -8.45
C TYR A 224 3.27 -0.86 -8.02
N THR A 225 4.55 -1.04 -7.71
CA THR A 225 5.05 -2.30 -7.15
C THR A 225 5.61 -2.07 -5.76
N SER A 226 5.75 -3.12 -4.98
CA SER A 226 6.07 -2.95 -3.56
C SER A 226 7.29 -3.77 -3.17
N ASN A 227 8.29 -3.09 -2.62
CA ASN A 227 9.42 -3.73 -1.95
C ASN A 227 10.17 -2.67 -1.11
N GLU A 228 10.84 -3.09 -0.04
CA GLU A 228 11.52 -2.22 0.93
C GLU A 228 12.91 -2.74 1.34
N SER A 229 13.39 -3.83 0.76
CA SER A 229 14.70 -4.40 1.10
C SER A 229 15.26 -5.23 -0.05
N ALA A 230 16.45 -5.76 0.10
CA ALA A 230 17.14 -6.58 -0.89
C ALA A 230 17.38 -8.01 -0.42
N ASP A 231 17.59 -8.90 -1.39
CA ASP A 231 18.00 -10.29 -1.20
C ASP A 231 17.13 -11.06 -0.16
N HIS A 232 17.76 -11.84 0.70
CA HIS A 232 17.09 -12.67 1.70
C HIS A 232 16.21 -11.90 2.69
N VAL A 233 16.50 -10.61 2.95
CA VAL A 233 15.65 -9.77 3.82
C VAL A 233 14.34 -9.44 3.11
N ALA A 234 14.38 -9.08 1.82
CA ALA A 234 13.18 -8.89 1.02
C ALA A 234 12.34 -10.17 0.94
N GLU A 235 12.99 -11.32 0.73
CA GLU A 235 12.35 -12.63 0.65
C GLU A 235 11.81 -13.14 1.99
N LEU A 236 12.36 -12.68 3.12
CA LEU A 236 11.80 -12.92 4.44
C LEU A 236 10.56 -12.06 4.64
N LEU A 237 10.65 -10.74 4.42
CA LEU A 237 9.58 -9.80 4.66
C LEU A 237 8.38 -10.04 3.73
N ARG A 238 8.66 -10.48 2.50
CA ARG A 238 7.65 -10.76 1.46
C ARG A 238 7.69 -12.24 1.07
N ASP A 239 7.31 -13.09 2.00
CA ASP A 239 7.31 -14.54 1.80
C ASP A 239 6.60 -14.94 0.50
N GLY A 240 7.29 -15.75 -0.32
CA GLY A 240 6.89 -16.08 -1.69
C GLY A 240 7.53 -15.23 -2.79
N MET A 241 8.27 -14.15 -2.43
CA MET A 241 9.07 -13.35 -3.36
C MET A 241 10.41 -14.05 -3.67
N ASN A 242 10.87 -13.93 -4.92
CA ASN A 242 12.27 -14.03 -5.31
C ASN A 242 12.74 -12.64 -5.71
N TYR A 243 13.74 -12.10 -5.01
CA TYR A 243 14.16 -10.72 -5.20
C TYR A 243 14.75 -10.47 -6.60
N GLN A 244 15.55 -11.38 -7.12
CA GLN A 244 16.16 -11.24 -8.44
C GLN A 244 15.13 -11.35 -9.57
N GLU A 245 14.15 -12.23 -9.42
CA GLU A 245 13.02 -12.32 -10.36
C GLU A 245 12.17 -11.05 -10.32
N TRP A 246 11.97 -10.45 -9.15
CA TRP A 246 11.25 -9.19 -9.02
C TRP A 246 11.95 -8.04 -9.76
N LEU A 247 13.29 -7.90 -9.63
CA LEU A 247 14.07 -6.93 -10.40
C LEU A 247 13.98 -7.19 -11.92
N ALA A 248 14.07 -8.46 -12.33
CA ALA A 248 13.92 -8.84 -13.74
C ALA A 248 12.51 -8.53 -14.26
N ASN A 249 11.46 -8.70 -13.44
CA ASN A 249 10.09 -8.38 -13.80
C ASN A 249 9.86 -6.87 -13.93
N ILE A 250 10.49 -6.03 -13.10
CA ILE A 250 10.47 -4.57 -13.31
C ILE A 250 11.06 -4.22 -14.68
N LYS A 251 12.24 -4.77 -14.98
CA LYS A 251 12.90 -4.54 -16.26
C LYS A 251 12.09 -5.08 -17.45
N PHE A 252 11.39 -6.20 -17.27
CA PHE A 252 10.49 -6.76 -18.28
C PHE A 252 9.32 -5.81 -18.60
N MET A 253 8.91 -4.97 -17.65
CA MET A 253 7.84 -4.00 -17.84
C MET A 253 8.29 -2.70 -18.54
N ASP A 254 9.58 -2.51 -18.81
CA ASP A 254 10.13 -1.27 -19.38
C ASP A 254 9.55 -0.89 -20.75
N ASP A 255 9.20 -1.86 -21.58
CA ASP A 255 8.61 -1.65 -22.90
C ASP A 255 7.08 -1.82 -22.96
N ALA A 256 6.43 -1.83 -21.79
CA ALA A 256 4.98 -2.02 -21.70
C ALA A 256 4.15 -0.78 -22.08
N GLY A 257 4.78 0.37 -22.31
CA GLY A 257 4.09 1.65 -22.55
C GLY A 257 3.52 2.28 -21.28
N LEU A 258 4.14 1.99 -20.13
CA LEU A 258 3.79 2.60 -18.85
C LEU A 258 4.25 4.07 -18.79
N ASP A 259 3.42 4.91 -18.19
CA ASP A 259 3.76 6.29 -17.87
C ASP A 259 4.84 6.37 -16.77
N HIS A 260 4.72 5.52 -15.76
CA HIS A 260 5.63 5.50 -14.62
C HIS A 260 5.56 4.17 -13.85
N ILE A 261 6.69 3.78 -13.27
CA ILE A 261 6.75 2.70 -12.26
C ILE A 261 7.08 3.32 -10.91
N PHE A 262 6.18 3.15 -9.94
CA PHE A 262 6.39 3.57 -8.55
C PHE A 262 6.71 2.37 -7.68
N VAL A 263 7.87 2.38 -7.05
CA VAL A 263 8.23 1.37 -6.04
C VAL A 263 7.77 1.88 -4.68
N MET A 264 6.74 1.23 -4.15
CA MET A 264 6.15 1.55 -2.84
C MET A 264 6.89 0.79 -1.75
N THR A 265 7.58 1.47 -0.89
CA THR A 265 8.25 0.85 0.26
C THR A 265 7.36 0.90 1.51
N THR A 266 7.57 -0.04 2.41
CA THR A 266 6.96 -0.04 3.75
C THR A 266 8.08 -0.27 4.77
N ILE A 267 8.82 0.81 5.05
CA ILE A 267 10.07 0.75 5.79
C ILE A 267 9.79 0.52 7.28
N GLY A 268 10.20 -0.64 7.79
CA GLY A 268 10.11 -1.05 9.20
C GLY A 268 11.49 -1.44 9.75
N ALA A 269 11.51 -1.98 10.96
CA ALA A 269 12.75 -2.29 11.67
C ALA A 269 13.68 -3.25 10.91
N VAL A 270 13.12 -4.33 10.35
CA VAL A 270 13.91 -5.41 9.74
C VAL A 270 14.49 -5.03 8.38
N CYS A 271 13.77 -4.23 7.58
CA CYS A 271 14.22 -3.90 6.23
C CYS A 271 15.45 -2.98 6.19
N LEU A 272 15.73 -2.25 7.29
CA LEU A 272 16.86 -1.32 7.39
C LEU A 272 18.22 -2.00 7.16
N GLN A 273 18.32 -3.28 7.37
CA GLN A 273 19.58 -4.01 7.13
C GLN A 273 20.05 -3.87 5.67
N ASN A 274 19.15 -4.02 4.68
CA ASN A 274 19.46 -4.04 3.26
C ASN A 274 18.70 -2.98 2.44
N PHE A 275 18.17 -1.93 3.08
CA PHE A 275 17.43 -0.88 2.37
C PHE A 275 18.33 -0.02 1.48
N ASP A 276 19.59 0.20 1.89
CA ASP A 276 20.63 0.85 1.08
C ASP A 276 20.92 0.08 -0.21
N LYS A 277 21.15 -1.24 -0.11
CA LYS A 277 21.35 -2.09 -1.28
C LYS A 277 20.14 -2.06 -2.23
N PHE A 278 18.93 -2.17 -1.68
CA PHE A 278 17.69 -2.06 -2.45
C PHE A 278 17.62 -0.74 -3.21
N LEU A 279 17.94 0.41 -2.57
CA LEU A 279 17.94 1.71 -3.25
C LEU A 279 18.97 1.78 -4.38
N MET A 280 20.17 1.23 -4.16
CA MET A 280 21.19 1.16 -5.22
C MET A 280 20.73 0.33 -6.41
N ASP A 281 20.09 -0.81 -6.18
CA ASP A 281 19.54 -1.66 -7.25
C ASP A 281 18.46 -0.90 -8.06
N ILE A 282 17.60 -0.10 -7.40
CA ILE A 282 16.60 0.74 -8.10
C ILE A 282 17.26 1.90 -8.87
N ILE A 283 18.28 2.55 -8.29
CA ILE A 283 19.05 3.60 -8.97
C ILE A 283 19.71 3.03 -10.23
N GLN A 284 20.28 1.84 -10.16
CA GLN A 284 20.86 1.17 -11.32
C GLN A 284 19.81 0.83 -12.39
N LEU A 285 18.63 0.35 -12.01
CA LEU A 285 17.53 0.14 -12.94
C LEU A 285 17.13 1.46 -13.63
N ARG A 286 17.01 2.55 -12.86
CA ARG A 286 16.68 3.89 -13.36
C ARG A 286 17.64 4.36 -14.47
N GLN A 287 18.93 4.03 -14.37
CA GLN A 287 19.93 4.40 -15.39
C GLN A 287 19.77 3.62 -16.70
N THR A 288 19.13 2.46 -16.70
CA THR A 288 19.04 1.55 -17.84
C THR A 288 17.66 1.45 -18.44
N MET A 289 16.62 1.90 -17.74
CA MET A 289 15.23 1.83 -18.17
C MET A 289 14.79 3.10 -18.90
N LYS A 290 13.86 2.94 -19.84
CA LYS A 290 13.18 4.04 -20.55
C LYS A 290 12.00 4.56 -19.76
N THR A 291 11.26 3.65 -19.11
CA THR A 291 10.13 4.00 -18.26
C THR A 291 10.64 4.65 -16.96
N PRO A 292 10.16 5.84 -16.60
CA PRO A 292 10.54 6.48 -15.35
C PRO A 292 10.21 5.59 -14.15
N ILE A 293 11.16 5.48 -13.20
CA ILE A 293 10.99 4.72 -11.97
C ILE A 293 11.32 5.60 -10.76
N SER A 294 10.46 5.60 -9.75
CA SER A 294 10.63 6.37 -8.51
C SER A 294 10.33 5.50 -7.28
N VAL A 295 11.00 5.79 -6.18
CA VAL A 295 10.75 5.12 -4.90
C VAL A 295 9.90 6.02 -4.00
N ASN A 296 8.83 5.47 -3.47
CA ASN A 296 7.97 6.17 -2.53
C ASN A 296 8.17 5.61 -1.12
N PHE A 297 8.84 6.36 -0.25
CA PHE A 297 9.17 5.95 1.10
C PHE A 297 7.96 6.10 2.02
N ASN A 298 7.36 4.98 2.41
CA ASN A 298 6.37 4.91 3.47
C ASN A 298 6.98 4.20 4.68
N PHE A 299 6.56 4.62 5.86
CA PHE A 299 7.08 4.07 7.12
C PHE A 299 6.02 3.20 7.77
N LEU A 300 6.43 2.01 8.18
CA LEU A 300 5.56 1.06 8.84
C LEU A 300 5.20 1.58 10.24
N THR A 301 3.91 1.78 10.47
CA THR A 301 3.37 2.17 11.76
C THR A 301 2.54 1.06 12.39
N TYR A 302 2.13 0.09 11.58
CA TYR A 302 1.34 -1.05 12.01
C TYR A 302 1.71 -2.29 11.15
N PRO A 303 1.93 -3.47 11.77
CA PRO A 303 1.90 -3.73 13.22
C PRO A 303 3.05 -3.02 13.94
N GLU A 304 2.76 -2.48 15.12
CA GLU A 304 3.67 -1.61 15.87
C GLU A 304 5.02 -2.28 16.17
N PHE A 305 5.01 -3.56 16.49
CA PHE A 305 6.21 -4.35 16.79
C PHE A 305 7.14 -4.58 15.56
N GLN A 306 6.71 -4.27 14.33
CA GLN A 306 7.60 -4.29 13.15
C GLN A 306 8.07 -2.88 12.76
N SER A 307 7.59 -1.84 13.45
CA SER A 307 8.01 -0.45 13.22
C SER A 307 9.37 -0.14 13.87
N PHE A 308 9.89 1.06 13.62
CA PHE A 308 11.14 1.53 14.26
C PHE A 308 11.04 1.62 15.79
N GLN A 309 9.84 1.68 16.36
CA GLN A 309 9.63 1.69 17.80
C GLN A 309 10.12 0.41 18.49
N ALA A 310 10.24 -0.70 17.76
CA ALA A 310 10.81 -1.94 18.29
C ALA A 310 12.33 -1.93 18.40
N LEU A 311 13.03 -0.93 17.82
CA LEU A 311 14.49 -0.81 17.87
C LEU A 311 14.93 -0.17 19.19
N ASP A 312 16.02 -0.70 19.76
CA ASP A 312 16.72 -0.07 20.87
C ASP A 312 17.55 1.13 20.40
N GLN A 313 18.01 1.97 21.37
CA GLN A 313 18.74 3.19 21.05
C GLN A 313 20.02 2.89 20.25
N MET A 314 20.76 1.86 20.61
CA MET A 314 21.99 1.49 19.91
C MET A 314 21.72 1.13 18.43
N SER A 315 20.63 0.43 18.16
CA SER A 315 20.21 0.12 16.78
C SER A 315 19.76 1.36 16.03
N LEU A 316 18.98 2.26 16.67
CA LEU A 316 18.57 3.52 16.07
C LEU A 316 19.77 4.38 15.69
N ASP A 317 20.72 4.57 16.61
CA ASP A 317 21.94 5.36 16.38
C ASP A 317 22.78 4.76 15.24
N SER A 318 22.97 3.44 15.24
CA SER A 318 23.72 2.72 14.20
C SER A 318 23.09 2.88 12.81
N TYR A 319 21.75 2.76 12.70
CA TYR A 319 21.07 2.96 11.43
C TYR A 319 21.03 4.44 11.02
N TYR A 320 20.93 5.37 11.97
CA TYR A 320 21.03 6.79 11.69
C TYR A 320 22.37 7.13 11.02
N GLU A 321 23.49 6.73 11.63
CA GLU A 321 24.83 6.94 11.08
C GLU A 321 24.99 6.29 9.69
N LYS A 322 24.58 5.02 9.57
CA LYS A 322 24.61 4.29 8.29
C LYS A 322 23.89 5.07 7.20
N TYR A 323 22.64 5.49 7.45
CA TYR A 323 21.81 6.13 6.42
C TYR A 323 22.19 7.59 6.19
N GLN A 324 22.67 8.32 7.19
CA GLN A 324 23.22 9.65 7.00
C GLN A 324 24.40 9.62 6.02
N GLN A 325 25.33 8.69 6.22
CA GLN A 325 26.47 8.52 5.33
C GLN A 325 26.06 8.04 3.93
N PHE A 326 25.21 7.05 3.86
CA PHE A 326 24.73 6.48 2.60
C PHE A 326 24.05 7.54 1.72
N PHE A 327 23.08 8.27 2.25
CA PHE A 327 22.35 9.28 1.50
C PHE A 327 23.22 10.46 1.08
N ALA A 328 24.21 10.85 1.89
CA ALA A 328 25.17 11.88 1.49
C ALA A 328 25.92 11.51 0.19
N GLY A 329 26.10 10.22 -0.08
CA GLY A 329 26.75 9.71 -1.29
C GLY A 329 25.87 9.61 -2.53
N ILE A 330 24.53 9.73 -2.40
CA ILE A 330 23.58 9.51 -3.49
C ILE A 330 22.55 10.63 -3.70
N LEU A 331 22.70 11.77 -3.01
CA LEU A 331 21.72 12.87 -3.03
C LEU A 331 21.40 13.37 -4.44
N ASP A 332 22.37 13.44 -5.30
CA ASP A 332 22.27 13.87 -6.69
C ASP A 332 21.52 12.86 -7.59
N GLN A 333 21.32 11.65 -7.10
CA GLN A 333 20.61 10.58 -7.80
C GLN A 333 19.14 10.45 -7.33
N LEU A 334 18.74 11.22 -6.32
CA LEU A 334 17.39 11.24 -5.79
C LEU A 334 16.58 12.39 -6.38
N ASN A 335 15.30 12.16 -6.64
CA ASN A 335 14.38 13.25 -6.96
C ASN A 335 13.96 14.03 -5.70
N THR A 336 13.32 15.19 -5.87
CA THR A 336 12.91 16.07 -4.75
C THR A 336 12.05 15.33 -3.72
N HIS A 337 11.08 14.53 -4.17
CA HIS A 337 10.21 13.77 -3.27
C HIS A 337 10.99 12.71 -2.47
N GLU A 338 11.89 11.98 -3.12
CA GLU A 338 12.76 11.01 -2.46
C GLU A 338 13.68 11.70 -1.44
N THR A 339 14.20 12.88 -1.78
CA THR A 339 15.04 13.70 -0.88
C THR A 339 14.27 14.14 0.38
N GLU A 340 13.05 14.61 0.25
CA GLU A 340 12.19 14.94 1.40
C GLU A 340 11.91 13.72 2.29
N ARG A 341 11.71 12.57 1.66
CA ARG A 341 11.37 11.34 2.37
C ARG A 341 12.56 10.72 3.09
N TYR A 342 13.77 10.79 2.54
CA TYR A 342 14.93 10.31 3.28
C TYR A 342 15.23 11.17 4.51
N GLN A 343 15.04 12.49 4.42
CA GLN A 343 15.17 13.37 5.58
C GLN A 343 14.21 12.95 6.70
N ARG A 344 12.99 12.56 6.33
CA ARG A 344 12.04 12.00 7.30
C ARG A 344 12.51 10.66 7.88
N LEU A 345 13.16 9.79 7.09
CA LEU A 345 13.77 8.57 7.62
C LEU A 345 14.79 8.90 8.69
N LEU A 346 15.73 9.82 8.42
CA LEU A 346 16.72 10.25 9.39
C LEU A 346 16.07 10.82 10.66
N THR A 347 15.05 11.67 10.52
CA THR A 347 14.29 12.20 11.66
C THR A 347 13.62 11.10 12.49
N LEU A 348 13.17 10.02 11.86
CA LEU A 348 12.57 8.88 12.57
C LEU A 348 13.60 8.03 13.30
N LEU A 349 14.83 7.94 12.76
CA LEU A 349 15.95 7.22 13.38
C LEU A 349 16.64 8.04 14.48
N ASP A 350 16.61 9.39 14.40
CA ASP A 350 17.15 10.32 15.41
C ASP A 350 16.19 10.53 16.61
N ARG A 351 15.35 9.56 16.88
CA ARG A 351 14.40 9.62 18.02
C ARG A 351 14.96 8.87 19.21
N HIS A 352 14.52 9.29 20.39
CA HIS A 352 14.72 8.47 21.57
C HIS A 352 13.93 7.17 21.49
N GLN A 353 14.49 6.13 22.07
CA GLN A 353 13.84 4.83 22.20
C GLN A 353 12.43 4.97 22.78
N ASP A 354 11.47 4.24 22.19
CA ASP A 354 10.08 4.22 22.67
C ASP A 354 10.02 3.60 24.08
N PRO A 355 9.25 4.16 25.01
CA PRO A 355 9.08 3.57 26.34
C PRO A 355 8.57 2.13 26.32
N ASN A 356 7.80 1.74 25.30
CA ASN A 356 7.28 0.38 25.11
C ASN A 356 8.24 -0.53 24.32
N GLN A 357 9.42 -0.04 23.96
CA GLN A 357 10.37 -0.77 23.11
C GLN A 357 10.65 -2.20 23.60
N PRO A 358 10.85 -2.49 24.89
CA PRO A 358 11.10 -3.88 25.30
C PRO A 358 9.97 -4.84 24.94
N ALA A 359 8.70 -4.45 25.11
CA ALA A 359 7.56 -5.27 24.73
C ALA A 359 7.39 -5.40 23.21
N LEU A 360 7.65 -4.31 22.46
CA LEU A 360 7.64 -4.33 21.01
C LEU A 360 8.74 -5.21 20.43
N ALA A 361 9.94 -5.19 21.01
CA ALA A 361 11.06 -6.03 20.62
C ALA A 361 10.81 -7.52 20.90
N GLU A 362 10.20 -7.84 22.05
CA GLU A 362 9.80 -9.20 22.39
C GLU A 362 8.76 -9.73 21.41
N ASP A 363 7.75 -8.93 21.07
CA ASP A 363 6.74 -9.27 20.07
C ASP A 363 7.33 -9.43 18.67
N LEU A 364 8.26 -8.57 18.27
CA LEU A 364 8.99 -8.69 17.01
C LEU A 364 9.71 -10.04 16.92
N LEU A 365 10.45 -10.40 17.96
CA LEU A 365 11.18 -11.65 18.04
C LEU A 365 10.23 -12.86 18.04
N SER A 366 9.19 -12.81 18.88
CA SER A 366 8.17 -13.85 18.96
C SER A 366 7.46 -14.08 17.62
N PHE A 367 7.08 -12.98 16.95
CA PHE A 367 6.44 -13.03 15.64
C PHE A 367 7.35 -13.65 14.58
N PHE A 368 8.59 -13.15 14.41
CA PHE A 368 9.47 -13.64 13.34
C PHE A 368 9.94 -15.09 13.58
N ARG A 369 10.09 -15.55 14.83
CA ARG A 369 10.35 -16.96 15.12
C ARG A 369 9.21 -17.85 14.65
N GLN A 370 7.96 -17.51 14.96
CA GLN A 370 6.79 -18.26 14.48
C GLN A 370 6.63 -18.14 12.96
N PHE A 371 6.81 -16.92 12.40
CA PHE A 371 6.70 -16.65 10.98
C PHE A 371 7.70 -17.45 10.16
N ALA A 372 8.97 -17.47 10.56
CA ALA A 372 10.03 -18.21 9.90
C ALA A 372 9.85 -19.73 10.05
N GLN A 373 9.47 -20.22 11.24
CA GLN A 373 9.21 -21.63 11.47
C GLN A 373 8.10 -22.16 10.54
N ARG A 374 6.99 -21.44 10.44
CA ARG A 374 5.85 -21.82 9.58
C ARG A 374 6.20 -21.86 8.09
N ARG A 375 7.22 -21.12 7.66
CA ARG A 375 7.66 -20.94 6.26
C ARG A 375 9.01 -21.56 5.95
N THR A 376 9.59 -22.27 6.91
CA THR A 376 10.91 -22.90 6.79
C THR A 376 11.99 -21.88 6.37
N LYS A 377 11.93 -20.65 6.94
CA LYS A 377 12.91 -19.57 6.71
C LYS A 377 13.95 -19.57 7.84
N GLN A 378 15.14 -19.05 7.53
CA GLN A 378 16.20 -18.86 8.53
C GLN A 378 16.26 -17.40 8.98
N LEU A 379 16.64 -17.18 10.24
CA LEU A 379 16.74 -15.85 10.86
C LEU A 379 18.19 -15.47 11.21
N ASP A 380 19.15 -16.38 11.04
CA ASP A 380 20.54 -16.20 11.50
C ASP A 380 21.25 -14.98 10.90
N ASN A 381 20.84 -14.55 9.71
CA ASN A 381 21.40 -13.40 9.00
C ASN A 381 20.53 -12.13 9.11
N ILE A 382 19.59 -12.09 10.05
CA ILE A 382 18.73 -10.92 10.29
C ILE A 382 19.25 -10.17 11.50
N GLU A 383 19.99 -9.07 11.27
CA GLU A 383 20.71 -8.32 12.31
C GLU A 383 19.83 -7.96 13.51
N VAL A 384 18.66 -7.40 13.26
CA VAL A 384 17.72 -6.98 14.33
C VAL A 384 17.31 -8.16 15.19
N ILE A 385 16.99 -9.30 14.55
CA ILE A 385 16.60 -10.52 15.27
C ILE A 385 17.77 -11.12 16.03
N GLY A 386 18.98 -11.13 15.46
CA GLY A 386 20.22 -11.55 16.13
C GLY A 386 20.47 -10.76 17.41
N ARG A 387 20.52 -9.43 17.29
CA ARG A 387 20.72 -8.51 18.43
C ARG A 387 19.67 -8.68 19.55
N LEU A 388 18.41 -8.90 19.20
CA LEU A 388 17.34 -9.13 20.18
C LEU A 388 17.42 -10.51 20.84
N SER A 389 18.01 -11.51 20.17
CA SER A 389 18.16 -12.86 20.71
C SER A 389 19.33 -13.01 21.70
N GLU A 390 20.29 -12.06 21.69
CA GLU A 390 21.46 -12.04 22.59
C GLU A 390 21.17 -11.36 23.94
N LYS A 391 20.03 -10.67 24.06
CA LYS A 391 19.56 -10.03 25.30
C LYS A 391 18.64 -10.95 26.09
#